data_075e280fc34486b7554d49c771db8820
#
_entry.id   075e280fc34486b7554d49c771db8820
#
_cell.length_a   1.000
_cell.length_b   1.000
_cell.length_c   1.000
_cell.angle_alpha   90.00
_cell.angle_beta   90.00
_cell.angle_gamma   90.00
#
_symmetry.space_group_name_H-M   'P 1'
#
loop_
_entity.id
_entity.type
_entity.pdbx_description
1 polymer ?
#
loop_
_entity_poly.entity_id
_entity_poly.type
_entity_poly.pdbx_seq_one_letter_code
_entity_poly.pdbx_strand_id
1 'polypeptide(L)'
;MRQKKVCSLCCLCSLCMNSKEDSLIRNLQYFYQSHPSYLTFVQSVASGKNHTISLRILDWLCTSYAKRHNVVIFQKDRVLHLHTMYKAFLSSHSKKLFDAFRRRQRVQVTKSGVILGDATESEDTLFISTIAQLMFFFWCYERGIIEYAEENVNAIESDLRSYVKEKQKEPSAMVVHSKVVVDFD
;
A
#
# COMPACT_ATOMS: atom_id res chain seq x y z
N MET A 1 -23.58 -20.42 22.17
CA MET A 1 -22.98 -20.70 20.86
C MET A 1 -23.95 -20.26 19.77
N ARG A 2 -23.75 -19.10 19.14
CA ARG A 2 -24.57 -18.64 18.01
C ARG A 2 -23.88 -19.08 16.72
N GLN A 3 -24.44 -20.05 16.03
CA GLN A 3 -24.01 -20.45 14.69
C GLN A 3 -24.26 -19.31 13.72
N LYS A 4 -23.19 -18.79 13.10
CA LYS A 4 -23.31 -17.91 11.94
C LYS A 4 -23.78 -18.74 10.75
N LYS A 5 -25.02 -18.56 10.33
CA LYS A 5 -25.53 -19.10 9.07
C LYS A 5 -24.74 -18.41 7.93
N VAL A 6 -23.90 -19.17 7.27
CA VAL A 6 -23.24 -18.75 6.03
C VAL A 6 -24.29 -18.88 4.92
N CYS A 7 -24.70 -17.77 4.38
CA CYS A 7 -25.60 -17.73 3.23
C CYS A 7 -24.78 -17.92 1.96
N SER A 8 -24.87 -19.07 1.32
CA SER A 8 -24.07 -19.49 0.16
C SER A 8 -24.45 -18.82 -1.18
N LEU A 9 -25.38 -17.85 -1.18
CA LEU A 9 -25.85 -17.18 -2.40
C LEU A 9 -25.81 -15.65 -2.35
N CYS A 10 -25.14 -15.05 -1.39
CA CYS A 10 -25.25 -13.62 -1.14
C CYS A 10 -23.90 -12.95 -1.00
N CYS A 11 -23.13 -12.82 -2.09
CA CYS A 11 -21.95 -11.93 -2.12
C CYS A 11 -22.30 -10.45 -1.92
N LEU A 12 -23.58 -10.06 -1.86
CA LEU A 12 -24.06 -8.67 -1.79
C LEU A 12 -25.30 -8.51 -0.89
N CYS A 13 -25.41 -9.25 0.20
CA CYS A 13 -26.49 -9.00 1.16
C CYS A 13 -26.15 -7.79 2.04
N SER A 14 -26.81 -6.65 1.81
CA SER A 14 -26.64 -5.40 2.56
C SER A 14 -26.99 -5.54 4.06
N LEU A 15 -27.51 -6.68 4.49
CA LEU A 15 -27.92 -6.97 5.87
C LEU A 15 -26.82 -7.61 6.75
N CYS A 16 -25.71 -8.10 6.17
CA CYS A 16 -24.62 -8.72 6.92
C CYS A 16 -23.39 -7.83 7.13
N MET A 17 -23.35 -6.63 6.56
CA MET A 17 -22.14 -5.82 6.44
C MET A 17 -22.26 -4.53 7.26
N ASN A 18 -21.87 -4.58 8.53
CA ASN A 18 -21.89 -3.43 9.44
C ASN A 18 -20.53 -3.08 10.03
N SER A 19 -19.41 -3.57 9.48
CA SER A 19 -18.08 -3.17 9.94
C SER A 19 -17.54 -1.99 9.11
N LYS A 20 -16.66 -1.19 9.72
CA LYS A 20 -15.95 -0.13 9.00
C LYS A 20 -15.11 -0.69 7.84
N GLU A 21 -14.61 -1.91 7.98
CA GLU A 21 -13.84 -2.63 6.96
C GLU A 21 -14.68 -2.92 5.71
N ASP A 22 -15.93 -3.35 5.90
CA ASP A 22 -16.84 -3.65 4.78
C ASP A 22 -17.22 -2.40 3.98
N SER A 23 -17.40 -1.28 4.67
CA SER A 23 -17.66 0.01 4.01
C SER A 23 -16.45 0.47 3.20
N LEU A 24 -15.24 0.26 3.72
CA LEU A 24 -14.01 0.56 3.01
C LEU A 24 -13.85 -0.31 1.75
N ILE A 25 -14.10 -1.61 1.84
CA ILE A 25 -14.02 -2.53 0.70
C ILE A 25 -15.00 -2.12 -0.40
N ARG A 26 -16.25 -1.76 -0.04
CA ARG A 26 -17.23 -1.27 -1.01
C ARG A 26 -16.78 0.01 -1.71
N ASN A 27 -16.20 0.96 -0.97
CA ASN A 27 -15.69 2.20 -1.55
C ASN A 27 -14.52 1.93 -2.51
N LEU A 28 -13.59 1.05 -2.13
CA LEU A 28 -12.50 0.63 -3.01
C LEU A 28 -13.02 -0.06 -4.28
N GLN A 29 -13.98 -0.97 -4.12
CA GLN A 29 -14.58 -1.68 -5.23
C GLN A 29 -15.27 -0.71 -6.21
N TYR A 30 -16.10 0.21 -5.71
CA TYR A 30 -16.72 1.25 -6.51
C TYR A 30 -15.68 2.09 -7.26
N PHE A 31 -14.61 2.49 -6.57
CA PHE A 31 -13.52 3.26 -7.18
C PHE A 31 -12.86 2.48 -8.32
N TYR A 32 -12.43 1.25 -8.11
CA TYR A 32 -11.74 0.46 -9.13
C TYR A 32 -12.64 0.10 -10.32
N GLN A 33 -13.93 -0.12 -10.09
CA GLN A 33 -14.92 -0.30 -11.17
C GLN A 33 -15.09 0.98 -12.01
N SER A 34 -15.01 2.14 -11.39
CA SER A 34 -15.13 3.43 -12.06
C SER A 34 -13.85 3.87 -12.79
N HIS A 35 -12.69 3.26 -12.47
CA HIS A 35 -11.38 3.63 -13.01
C HIS A 35 -10.62 2.42 -13.60
N PRO A 36 -11.10 1.80 -14.69
CA PRO A 36 -10.51 0.57 -15.23
C PRO A 36 -9.08 0.77 -15.76
N SER A 37 -8.75 1.93 -16.29
CA SER A 37 -7.39 2.27 -16.72
C SER A 37 -6.40 2.28 -15.53
N TYR A 38 -6.84 2.85 -14.40
CA TYR A 38 -6.05 2.85 -13.18
C TYR A 38 -5.92 1.44 -12.57
N LEU A 39 -6.96 0.62 -12.67
CA LEU A 39 -6.89 -0.78 -12.25
C LEU A 39 -5.80 -1.55 -13.03
N THR A 40 -5.69 -1.33 -14.33
CA THR A 40 -4.62 -1.91 -15.16
C THR A 40 -3.23 -1.40 -14.75
N PHE A 41 -3.10 -0.11 -14.44
CA PHE A 41 -1.87 0.44 -13.87
C PHE A 41 -1.50 -0.25 -12.56
N VAL A 42 -2.43 -0.37 -11.61
CA VAL A 42 -2.21 -1.06 -10.32
C VAL A 42 -1.77 -2.51 -10.54
N GLN A 43 -2.40 -3.23 -11.46
CA GLN A 43 -1.98 -4.58 -11.84
C GLN A 43 -0.54 -4.61 -12.31
N SER A 44 -0.14 -3.70 -13.19
CA SER A 44 1.21 -3.64 -13.76
C SER A 44 2.27 -3.37 -12.69
N VAL A 45 1.98 -2.46 -11.76
CA VAL A 45 2.88 -2.13 -10.63
C VAL A 45 2.95 -3.28 -9.63
N ALA A 46 1.80 -3.86 -9.24
CA ALA A 46 1.72 -4.94 -8.27
C ALA A 46 2.40 -6.23 -8.77
N SER A 47 2.34 -6.51 -10.07
CA SER A 47 3.00 -7.65 -10.71
C SER A 47 4.47 -7.40 -11.09
N GLY A 48 4.98 -6.19 -10.85
CA GLY A 48 6.36 -5.82 -11.22
C GLY A 48 6.60 -5.68 -12.73
N LYS A 49 5.53 -5.58 -13.52
CA LYS A 49 5.60 -5.41 -14.99
C LYS A 49 5.66 -3.96 -15.43
N ASN A 50 5.41 -3.01 -14.54
CA ASN A 50 5.56 -1.60 -14.84
C ASN A 50 7.04 -1.22 -14.87
N HIS A 51 7.51 -0.70 -15.99
CA HIS A 51 8.92 -0.35 -16.19
C HIS A 51 9.28 1.04 -15.65
N THR A 52 8.29 1.89 -15.42
CA THR A 52 8.52 3.28 -15.00
C THR A 52 8.41 3.41 -13.49
N ILE A 53 7.31 2.91 -12.91
CA ILE A 53 7.02 3.04 -11.49
C ILE A 53 6.92 1.66 -10.84
N SER A 54 7.67 1.45 -9.77
CA SER A 54 7.53 0.28 -8.92
C SER A 54 6.87 0.64 -7.58
N LEU A 55 6.27 -0.34 -6.93
CA LEU A 55 5.71 -0.17 -5.60
C LEU A 55 6.75 0.36 -4.59
N ARG A 56 8.01 -0.04 -4.77
CA ARG A 56 9.14 0.42 -3.96
C ARG A 56 9.42 1.91 -4.15
N ILE A 57 9.30 2.42 -5.38
CA ILE A 57 9.46 3.84 -5.69
C ILE A 57 8.35 4.65 -5.02
N LEU A 58 7.10 4.19 -5.11
CA LEU A 58 5.96 4.86 -4.48
C LEU A 58 6.08 4.91 -2.95
N ASP A 59 6.45 3.79 -2.33
CA ASP A 59 6.67 3.75 -0.88
C ASP A 59 7.85 4.64 -0.47
N TRP A 60 8.96 4.58 -1.19
CA TRP A 60 10.12 5.43 -0.95
C TRP A 60 9.78 6.91 -1.08
N LEU A 61 9.01 7.28 -2.10
CA LEU A 61 8.52 8.64 -2.28
C LEU A 61 7.73 9.12 -1.04
N CYS A 62 6.75 8.33 -0.58
CA CYS A 62 5.88 8.73 0.54
C CYS A 62 6.62 8.78 1.89
N THR A 63 7.62 7.93 2.08
CA THR A 63 8.33 7.77 3.35
C THR A 63 9.59 8.66 3.43
N SER A 64 10.63 8.26 2.74
CA SER A 64 11.98 8.83 2.91
C SER A 64 12.23 10.03 2.03
N TYR A 65 11.89 9.93 0.75
CA TYR A 65 12.10 11.01 -0.21
C TYR A 65 11.31 12.26 0.16
N ALA A 66 10.01 12.11 0.44
CA ALA A 66 9.15 13.23 0.81
C ALA A 66 9.59 13.92 2.11
N LYS A 67 10.15 13.16 3.07
CA LYS A 67 10.68 13.72 4.30
C LYS A 67 11.95 14.54 4.07
N ARG A 68 12.89 14.05 3.23
CA ARG A 68 14.18 14.68 2.97
C ARG A 68 14.05 15.90 2.08
N HIS A 69 13.18 15.85 1.08
CA HIS A 69 13.03 16.89 0.07
C HIS A 69 11.84 17.82 0.30
N ASN A 70 11.16 17.68 1.47
CA ASN A 70 9.95 18.46 1.80
C ASN A 70 8.94 18.48 0.65
N VAL A 71 8.65 17.31 0.06
CA VAL A 71 7.77 17.22 -1.11
C VAL A 71 6.39 17.76 -0.80
N VAL A 72 5.95 18.66 -1.68
CA VAL A 72 4.65 19.32 -1.63
C VAL A 72 3.89 18.99 -2.90
N ILE A 73 2.66 18.56 -2.77
CA ILE A 73 1.75 18.32 -3.89
C ILE A 73 0.69 19.42 -3.90
N PHE A 74 0.52 20.04 -5.04
CA PHE A 74 -0.52 21.03 -5.27
C PHE A 74 -1.76 20.35 -5.82
N GLN A 75 -2.83 20.33 -5.04
CA GLN A 75 -4.10 19.75 -5.45
C GLN A 75 -5.22 20.78 -5.35
N LYS A 76 -5.72 21.25 -6.48
CA LYS A 76 -6.67 22.38 -6.56
C LYS A 76 -6.10 23.59 -5.81
N ASP A 77 -6.80 24.07 -4.79
CA ASP A 77 -6.37 25.22 -3.99
C ASP A 77 -5.66 24.83 -2.67
N ARG A 78 -5.17 23.59 -2.58
CA ARG A 78 -4.53 23.09 -1.36
C ARG A 78 -3.09 22.70 -1.60
N VAL A 79 -2.26 23.10 -0.63
CA VAL A 79 -0.85 22.72 -0.53
C VAL A 79 -0.74 21.56 0.45
N LEU A 80 -0.27 20.43 -0.01
CA LEU A 80 -0.26 19.19 0.76
C LEU A 80 1.19 18.71 0.96
N HIS A 81 1.68 18.71 2.19
CA HIS A 81 2.98 18.11 2.52
C HIS A 81 2.87 16.59 2.55
N LEU A 82 3.45 15.93 1.55
CA LEU A 82 3.27 14.50 1.32
C LEU A 82 3.63 13.64 2.52
N HIS A 83 4.79 13.86 3.14
CA HIS A 83 5.21 13.06 4.30
C HIS A 83 4.26 13.21 5.51
N THR A 84 3.79 14.42 5.76
CA THR A 84 2.85 14.70 6.86
C THR A 84 1.51 14.02 6.61
N MET A 85 0.99 14.11 5.39
CA MET A 85 -0.24 13.40 4.99
C MET A 85 -0.10 11.88 5.14
N TYR A 86 1.01 11.32 4.66
CA TYR A 86 1.26 9.89 4.78
C TYR A 86 1.26 9.42 6.23
N LYS A 87 1.97 10.15 7.12
CA LYS A 87 1.96 9.87 8.56
C LYS A 87 0.58 9.97 9.19
N ALA A 88 -0.18 11.01 8.86
CA ALA A 88 -1.55 11.19 9.36
C ALA A 88 -2.45 10.02 8.93
N PHE A 89 -2.30 9.56 7.68
CA PHE A 89 -3.06 8.45 7.15
C PHE A 89 -2.68 7.12 7.82
N LEU A 90 -1.38 6.87 8.03
CA LEU A 90 -0.89 5.71 8.80
C LEU A 90 -1.40 5.70 10.25
N SER A 91 -1.52 6.87 10.87
CA SER A 91 -2.03 6.99 12.25
C SER A 91 -3.53 6.72 12.36
N SER A 92 -4.29 7.07 11.31
CA SER A 92 -5.74 6.89 11.28
C SER A 92 -6.19 5.51 10.82
N HIS A 93 -5.31 4.75 10.17
CA HIS A 93 -5.60 3.41 9.64
C HIS A 93 -4.65 2.38 10.23
N SER A 94 -5.17 1.21 10.56
CA SER A 94 -4.32 0.10 10.99
C SER A 94 -3.46 -0.41 9.81
N LYS A 95 -2.30 -1.00 10.10
CA LYS A 95 -1.48 -1.70 9.08
C LYS A 95 -2.22 -2.82 8.35
N LYS A 96 -3.38 -3.26 8.85
CA LYS A 96 -4.24 -4.20 8.15
C LYS A 96 -4.95 -3.57 6.95
N LEU A 97 -5.18 -2.25 7.01
CA LEU A 97 -5.97 -1.50 6.04
C LEU A 97 -5.14 -0.54 5.18
N PHE A 98 -3.89 -0.24 5.56
CA PHE A 98 -3.02 0.63 4.79
C PHE A 98 -1.54 0.21 4.94
N ASP A 99 -1.01 -0.46 3.93
CA ASP A 99 0.38 -0.91 3.88
C ASP A 99 0.71 -1.36 2.44
N ALA A 100 1.67 -0.71 1.80
CA ALA A 100 2.10 -0.99 0.44
C ALA A 100 2.61 -2.43 0.25
N PHE A 101 3.26 -3.01 1.27
CA PHE A 101 3.92 -4.32 1.19
C PHE A 101 3.23 -5.43 1.98
N ARG A 102 1.97 -5.20 2.38
CA ARG A 102 1.24 -6.24 3.10
C ARG A 102 1.04 -7.48 2.23
N ARG A 103 1.33 -8.66 2.82
CA ARG A 103 1.25 -9.96 2.13
C ARG A 103 0.19 -10.89 2.71
N ARG A 104 -0.39 -10.55 3.86
CA ARG A 104 -1.42 -11.34 4.55
C ARG A 104 -2.81 -10.85 4.18
N GLN A 105 -3.81 -11.73 4.28
CA GLN A 105 -5.21 -11.44 3.94
C GLN A 105 -5.33 -11.01 2.47
N ARG A 106 -4.95 -11.93 1.59
CA ARG A 106 -5.02 -11.73 0.15
C ARG A 106 -6.47 -11.69 -0.31
N VAL A 107 -6.71 -10.88 -1.30
CA VAL A 107 -7.99 -10.74 -1.99
C VAL A 107 -7.77 -10.88 -3.48
N GLN A 108 -8.76 -11.42 -4.16
CA GLN A 108 -8.81 -11.48 -5.62
C GLN A 108 -9.39 -10.18 -6.16
N VAL A 109 -8.77 -9.63 -7.18
CA VAL A 109 -9.31 -8.51 -7.95
C VAL A 109 -9.67 -9.01 -9.33
N THR A 110 -10.92 -8.83 -9.72
CA THR A 110 -11.42 -9.29 -11.03
C THR A 110 -11.16 -8.24 -12.11
N LYS A 111 -11.30 -8.65 -13.38
CA LYS A 111 -11.20 -7.76 -14.55
C LYS A 111 -12.21 -6.61 -14.51
N SER A 112 -13.35 -6.80 -13.87
CA SER A 112 -14.37 -5.78 -13.65
C SER A 112 -14.15 -4.91 -12.42
N GLY A 113 -13.02 -5.07 -11.68
CA GLY A 113 -12.71 -4.31 -10.48
C GLY A 113 -13.46 -4.79 -9.22
N VAL A 114 -14.10 -5.95 -9.25
CA VAL A 114 -14.72 -6.55 -8.07
C VAL A 114 -13.64 -7.14 -7.18
N ILE A 115 -13.74 -6.91 -5.87
CA ILE A 115 -12.80 -7.42 -4.87
C ILE A 115 -13.48 -8.57 -4.12
N LEU A 116 -12.93 -9.77 -4.23
CA LEU A 116 -13.43 -10.96 -3.56
C LEU A 116 -12.50 -11.34 -2.40
N GLY A 117 -13.12 -11.73 -1.28
CA GLY A 117 -12.39 -12.04 -0.05
C GLY A 117 -11.61 -13.37 -0.07
N ASP A 118 -11.81 -14.18 -1.09
CA ASP A 118 -11.06 -15.42 -1.30
C ASP A 118 -10.01 -15.21 -2.40
N ALA A 119 -8.77 -15.60 -2.12
CA ALA A 119 -7.66 -15.46 -3.07
C ALA A 119 -7.54 -16.64 -4.03
N THR A 120 -8.63 -17.35 -4.30
CA THR A 120 -8.68 -18.42 -5.29
C THR A 120 -8.67 -17.83 -6.69
N GLU A 121 -7.72 -18.24 -7.52
CA GLU A 121 -7.68 -17.81 -8.92
C GLU A 121 -8.86 -18.39 -9.69
N SER A 122 -9.57 -17.54 -10.40
CA SER A 122 -10.66 -17.89 -11.34
C SER A 122 -10.34 -17.29 -12.72
N GLU A 123 -11.08 -17.67 -13.74
CA GLU A 123 -10.92 -17.12 -15.10
C GLU A 123 -11.09 -15.59 -15.17
N ASP A 124 -11.85 -15.02 -14.25
CA ASP A 124 -12.07 -13.59 -14.13
C ASP A 124 -11.00 -12.85 -13.30
N THR A 125 -10.06 -13.58 -12.70
CA THR A 125 -9.00 -12.98 -11.89
C THR A 125 -8.11 -12.11 -12.76
N LEU A 126 -7.98 -10.83 -12.39
CA LEU A 126 -7.01 -9.93 -12.98
C LEU A 126 -5.66 -10.04 -12.26
N PHE A 127 -5.68 -9.97 -10.93
CA PHE A 127 -4.50 -10.19 -10.07
C PHE A 127 -4.92 -10.43 -8.61
N ILE A 128 -3.98 -10.90 -7.81
CA ILE A 128 -4.15 -11.07 -6.37
C ILE A 128 -3.40 -9.96 -5.63
N SER A 129 -4.07 -9.32 -4.66
CA SER A 129 -3.52 -8.24 -3.86
C SER A 129 -3.95 -8.37 -2.39
N THR A 130 -3.87 -7.29 -1.63
CA THR A 130 -4.45 -7.16 -0.28
C THR A 130 -5.24 -5.86 -0.18
N ILE A 131 -6.22 -5.80 0.72
CA ILE A 131 -6.99 -4.56 0.94
C ILE A 131 -6.07 -3.39 1.30
N ALA A 132 -5.04 -3.65 2.11
CA ALA A 132 -4.09 -2.61 2.50
C ALA A 132 -3.28 -2.04 1.33
N GLN A 133 -2.87 -2.90 0.40
CA GLN A 133 -2.16 -2.49 -0.81
C GLN A 133 -3.09 -1.73 -1.78
N LEU A 134 -4.32 -2.22 -1.97
CA LEU A 134 -5.32 -1.53 -2.79
C LEU A 134 -5.67 -0.15 -2.20
N MET A 135 -5.77 -0.05 -0.87
CA MET A 135 -5.99 1.23 -0.20
C MET A 135 -4.81 2.19 -0.36
N PHE A 136 -3.57 1.68 -0.35
CA PHE A 136 -2.39 2.48 -0.63
C PHE A 136 -2.42 3.06 -2.05
N PHE A 137 -2.73 2.26 -3.06
CA PHE A 137 -2.87 2.74 -4.44
C PHE A 137 -4.02 3.74 -4.60
N PHE A 138 -5.18 3.46 -4.00
CA PHE A 138 -6.31 4.39 -3.98
C PHE A 138 -5.89 5.76 -3.41
N TRP A 139 -5.20 5.75 -2.26
CA TRP A 139 -4.70 6.96 -1.63
C TRP A 139 -3.68 7.70 -2.51
N CYS A 140 -2.79 6.99 -3.19
CA CYS A 140 -1.84 7.59 -4.13
C CYS A 140 -2.55 8.30 -5.28
N TYR A 141 -3.61 7.68 -5.84
CA TYR A 141 -4.41 8.27 -6.91
C TYR A 141 -5.13 9.54 -6.44
N GLU A 142 -5.87 9.42 -5.34
CA GLU A 142 -6.66 10.53 -4.80
C GLU A 142 -5.82 11.77 -4.42
N ARG A 143 -4.54 11.59 -4.19
CA ARG A 143 -3.61 12.65 -3.78
C ARG A 143 -2.68 13.15 -4.87
N GLY A 144 -2.83 12.68 -6.10
CA GLY A 144 -1.96 13.09 -7.20
C GLY A 144 -0.50 12.64 -7.03
N ILE A 145 -0.28 11.55 -6.27
CA ILE A 145 1.07 11.05 -5.96
C ILE A 145 1.63 10.30 -7.16
N ILE A 146 0.77 9.66 -7.95
CA ILE A 146 1.18 8.93 -9.14
C ILE A 146 1.77 9.89 -10.17
N GLU A 147 1.07 10.97 -10.46
CA GLU A 147 1.49 12.00 -11.39
C GLU A 147 2.83 12.62 -10.96
N TYR A 148 2.95 12.96 -9.67
CA TYR A 148 4.22 13.45 -9.13
C TYR A 148 5.35 12.43 -9.26
N ALA A 149 5.06 11.14 -9.03
CA ALA A 149 6.04 10.07 -9.15
C ALA A 149 6.50 9.90 -10.60
N GLU A 150 5.59 9.98 -11.57
CA GLU A 150 5.90 9.89 -13.01
C GLU A 150 6.82 11.03 -13.47
N GLU A 151 6.51 12.26 -13.04
CA GLU A 151 7.31 13.44 -13.39
C GLU A 151 8.71 13.42 -12.75
N ASN A 152 8.87 12.80 -11.58
CA ASN A 152 10.10 12.86 -10.78
C ASN A 152 10.80 11.50 -10.61
N VAL A 153 10.44 10.49 -11.38
CA VAL A 153 10.90 9.10 -11.19
C VAL A 153 12.43 8.99 -11.13
N ASN A 154 13.16 9.68 -12.00
CA ASN A 154 14.62 9.63 -12.06
C ASN A 154 15.29 10.19 -10.80
N ALA A 155 14.74 11.28 -10.24
CA ALA A 155 15.24 11.88 -9.01
C ALA A 155 14.97 10.96 -7.81
N ILE A 156 13.78 10.38 -7.73
CA ILE A 156 13.38 9.46 -6.67
C ILE A 156 14.22 8.18 -6.70
N GLU A 157 14.46 7.61 -7.88
CA GLU A 157 15.33 6.43 -8.03
C GLU A 157 16.78 6.71 -7.67
N SER A 158 17.32 7.85 -8.12
CA SER A 158 18.68 8.25 -7.80
C SER A 158 18.89 8.37 -6.29
N ASP A 159 17.95 9.00 -5.60
CA ASP A 159 17.95 9.13 -4.17
C ASP A 159 17.85 7.77 -3.45
N LEU A 160 16.96 6.89 -3.90
CA LEU A 160 16.84 5.52 -3.39
C LEU A 160 18.16 4.74 -3.56
N ARG A 161 18.78 4.81 -4.73
CA ARG A 161 20.05 4.12 -5.03
C ARG A 161 21.20 4.64 -4.16
N SER A 162 21.26 5.96 -3.94
CA SER A 162 22.26 6.60 -3.08
C SER A 162 22.12 6.13 -1.64
N TYR A 163 20.91 6.14 -1.12
CA TYR A 163 20.63 5.66 0.23
C TYR A 163 21.02 4.19 0.44
N VAL A 164 20.71 3.32 -0.52
CA VAL A 164 21.09 1.91 -0.43
C VAL A 164 22.61 1.74 -0.41
N LYS A 165 23.34 2.51 -1.21
CA LYS A 165 24.81 2.49 -1.23
C LYS A 165 25.42 2.99 0.09
N GLU A 166 24.83 4.03 0.69
CA GLU A 166 25.28 4.55 1.99
C GLU A 166 25.10 3.51 3.09
N LYS A 167 23.92 2.86 3.14
CA LYS A 167 23.64 1.82 4.12
C LYS A 167 24.53 0.58 3.98
N GLN A 168 24.99 0.26 2.79
CA GLN A 168 25.95 -0.84 2.56
C GLN A 168 27.37 -0.49 3.01
N LYS A 169 27.73 0.80 3.12
CA LYS A 169 29.03 1.26 3.59
C LYS A 169 29.11 1.42 5.11
N GLU A 170 27.98 1.53 5.80
CA GLU A 170 27.96 1.53 7.26
C GLU A 170 28.41 0.15 7.76
N PRO A 171 29.52 0.03 8.53
CA PRO A 171 29.93 -1.23 9.10
C PRO A 171 28.82 -1.74 10.01
N SER A 172 28.39 -2.99 9.81
CA SER A 172 27.46 -3.63 10.73
C SER A 172 28.10 -3.61 12.12
N ALA A 173 27.47 -2.94 13.08
CA ALA A 173 27.96 -2.92 14.45
C ALA A 173 28.06 -4.38 14.95
N MET A 174 29.29 -4.86 15.17
CA MET A 174 29.54 -6.14 15.78
C MET A 174 29.04 -6.05 17.24
N VAL A 175 27.93 -6.70 17.53
CA VAL A 175 27.47 -6.86 18.91
C VAL A 175 28.43 -7.84 19.59
N VAL A 176 29.43 -7.29 20.29
CA VAL A 176 30.31 -8.10 21.14
C VAL A 176 29.53 -8.41 22.42
N HIS A 177 29.05 -9.66 22.53
CA HIS A 177 28.52 -10.19 23.78
C HIS A 177 29.69 -10.44 24.74
N SER A 178 30.04 -9.46 25.56
CA SER A 178 30.91 -9.69 26.70
C SER A 178 30.08 -10.28 27.86
N LYS A 179 30.40 -11.50 28.29
CA LYS A 179 29.91 -12.02 29.57
C LYS A 179 30.59 -11.26 30.70
N VAL A 180 29.83 -10.43 31.41
CA VAL A 180 30.27 -9.87 32.69
C VAL A 180 30.00 -10.92 33.76
N VAL A 181 31.06 -11.50 34.29
CA VAL A 181 30.96 -12.33 35.51
C VAL A 181 31.13 -11.38 36.70
N VAL A 182 30.10 -11.26 37.52
CA VAL A 182 30.14 -10.51 38.74
C VAL A 182 30.33 -11.53 39.87
N ASP A 183 31.53 -11.60 40.44
CA ASP A 183 31.79 -12.34 41.66
C ASP A 183 31.34 -11.49 42.84
N PHE A 184 30.50 -12.04 43.68
CA PHE A 184 30.09 -11.46 44.95
C PHE A 184 30.85 -12.17 46.04
N ASP A 185 31.75 -11.47 46.73
CA ASP A 185 32.36 -11.86 48.00
C ASP A 185 31.39 -11.63 49.14
#